data_64ba9069044597b84a3f8a2eda14d792
#
_entry.id   64ba9069044597b84a3f8a2eda14d792
#
_cell.length_a   1.000
_cell.length_b   1.000
_cell.length_c   1.000
_cell.angle_alpha   90.00
_cell.angle_beta   90.00
_cell.angle_gamma   90.00
#
_symmetry.space_group_name_H-M   'P 1'
#
loop_
_entity.id
_entity.type
_entity.pdbx_description
1 polymer ?
#
loop_
_entity_poly.entity_id
_entity_poly.type
_entity_poly.pdbx_seq_one_letter_code
_entity_poly.pdbx_strand_id
1 'polypeptide(L)'
;MKTQPLALNALLCVGALLAPAFLASCREAPERQAQIRFGLFPNVTHVQGLVARHFSRTGEGWFEKRIFERTGKNISILWYAYNAGPGAMEAMFANSLDFTYVGPGPAINAYSKSNGTLLQIVAGAVQGGSGLV
;
A
#
# COMPACT_ATOMS: atom_id res chain seq x y z
N MET A 1 -11.84 -27.98 68.67
CA MET A 1 -12.50 -28.09 67.32
C MET A 1 -12.35 -26.78 66.63
N LYS A 2 -11.47 -26.67 65.61
CA LYS A 2 -11.22 -25.45 64.80
C LYS A 2 -11.99 -25.61 63.51
N THR A 3 -13.03 -24.83 63.33
CA THR A 3 -13.80 -24.74 62.06
C THR A 3 -13.02 -23.90 61.08
N GLN A 4 -12.53 -24.51 60.03
CA GLN A 4 -11.93 -23.83 58.89
C GLN A 4 -13.04 -23.15 58.06
N PRO A 5 -12.84 -21.89 57.57
CA PRO A 5 -13.86 -21.23 56.79
C PRO A 5 -13.89 -21.78 55.36
N LEU A 6 -14.99 -22.39 54.98
CA LEU A 6 -15.31 -22.85 53.62
C LEU A 6 -15.26 -21.73 52.56
N ALA A 7 -15.27 -20.46 52.96
CA ALA A 7 -15.30 -19.31 52.06
C ALA A 7 -13.97 -19.07 51.31
N LEU A 8 -12.84 -19.49 51.84
CA LEU A 8 -11.52 -19.23 51.25
C LEU A 8 -11.24 -20.16 50.03
N ASN A 9 -11.76 -21.38 50.09
CA ASN A 9 -11.59 -22.36 48.99
C ASN A 9 -12.49 -22.04 47.77
N ALA A 10 -13.64 -21.43 47.98
CA ALA A 10 -14.54 -21.04 46.89
C ALA A 10 -13.97 -19.88 46.06
N LEU A 11 -13.23 -18.95 46.69
CA LEU A 11 -12.60 -17.81 46.00
C LEU A 11 -11.42 -18.22 45.12
N LEU A 12 -10.68 -19.25 45.53
CA LEU A 12 -9.54 -19.78 44.76
C LEU A 12 -9.98 -20.57 43.52
N CYS A 13 -11.13 -21.25 43.57
CA CYS A 13 -11.64 -22.01 42.43
C CYS A 13 -12.22 -21.10 41.33
N VAL A 14 -12.81 -19.94 41.68
CA VAL A 14 -13.34 -19.00 40.69
C VAL A 14 -12.21 -18.28 39.94
N GLY A 15 -11.10 -17.98 40.60
CA GLY A 15 -9.93 -17.36 39.95
C GLY A 15 -9.22 -18.32 38.96
N ALA A 16 -9.23 -19.62 39.20
CA ALA A 16 -8.58 -20.61 38.32
C ALA A 16 -9.39 -20.88 37.03
N LEU A 17 -10.70 -20.66 37.01
CA LEU A 17 -11.56 -20.84 35.82
C LEU A 17 -11.56 -19.64 34.87
N LEU A 18 -11.15 -18.44 35.32
CA LEU A 18 -11.09 -17.22 34.49
C LEU A 18 -9.73 -17.01 33.81
N ALA A 19 -8.67 -17.71 34.26
CA ALA A 19 -7.33 -17.56 33.68
C ALA A 19 -7.17 -18.06 32.24
N PRO A 20 -7.81 -19.13 31.75
CA PRO A 20 -7.66 -19.58 30.37
C PRO A 20 -8.36 -18.68 29.33
N ALA A 21 -9.32 -17.85 29.72
CA ALA A 21 -10.05 -16.98 28.79
C ALA A 21 -9.20 -15.80 28.28
N PHE A 22 -8.17 -15.38 29.04
CA PHE A 22 -7.28 -14.28 28.63
C PHE A 22 -6.17 -14.70 27.66
N LEU A 23 -5.82 -15.99 27.60
CA LEU A 23 -4.77 -16.47 26.70
C LEU A 23 -5.25 -16.77 25.28
N ALA A 24 -6.57 -16.84 25.05
CA ALA A 24 -7.15 -17.10 23.75
C ALA A 24 -7.27 -15.85 22.85
N SER A 25 -6.87 -14.67 23.34
CA SER A 25 -7.05 -13.39 22.62
C SER A 25 -5.86 -12.93 21.78
N CYS A 26 -4.78 -13.72 21.69
CA CYS A 26 -3.77 -13.51 20.66
C CYS A 26 -4.26 -14.11 19.33
N ARG A 27 -5.32 -13.52 18.78
CA ARG A 27 -5.66 -13.73 17.38
C ARG A 27 -4.56 -13.02 16.60
N GLU A 28 -3.78 -13.76 15.82
CA GLU A 28 -2.87 -13.18 14.84
C GLU A 28 -3.67 -12.14 14.05
N ALA A 29 -3.21 -10.89 14.10
CA ALA A 29 -3.82 -9.85 13.29
C ALA A 29 -3.73 -10.31 11.83
N PRO A 30 -4.81 -10.22 11.05
CA PRO A 30 -4.78 -10.64 9.65
C PRO A 30 -3.59 -9.95 8.98
N GLU A 31 -2.73 -10.73 8.35
CA GLU A 31 -1.55 -10.24 7.65
C GLU A 31 -2.02 -9.13 6.69
N ARG A 32 -1.61 -7.88 6.97
CA ARG A 32 -2.01 -6.76 6.13
C ARG A 32 -1.45 -7.00 4.75
N GLN A 33 -2.33 -7.16 3.78
CA GLN A 33 -1.95 -7.25 2.39
C GLN A 33 -1.06 -6.04 2.03
N ALA A 34 0.12 -6.31 1.49
CA ALA A 34 1.03 -5.26 1.07
C ALA A 34 0.34 -4.39 0.01
N GLN A 35 0.50 -3.07 0.14
CA GLN A 35 -0.13 -2.10 -0.75
C GLN A 35 0.94 -1.30 -1.48
N ILE A 36 0.72 -1.05 -2.77
CA ILE A 36 1.52 -0.16 -3.61
C ILE A 36 0.64 1.01 -4.01
N ARG A 37 1.10 2.23 -3.73
CA ARG A 37 0.41 3.48 -4.07
C ARG A 37 0.91 3.99 -5.42
N PHE A 38 0.03 4.00 -6.41
CA PHE A 38 0.38 4.29 -7.80
C PHE A 38 -0.36 5.53 -8.32
N GLY A 39 0.38 6.52 -8.78
CA GLY A 39 -0.13 7.77 -9.34
C GLY A 39 -0.27 7.72 -10.86
N LEU A 40 -1.31 8.36 -11.39
CA LEU A 40 -1.52 8.55 -12.82
C LEU A 40 -2.26 9.88 -13.11
N PHE A 41 -2.26 10.32 -14.36
CA PHE A 41 -3.12 11.40 -14.81
C PHE A 41 -4.24 10.83 -15.67
N PRO A 42 -5.49 11.29 -15.49
CA PRO A 42 -6.64 10.78 -16.25
C PRO A 42 -6.70 11.41 -17.66
N ASN A 43 -5.66 11.20 -18.44
CA ASN A 43 -5.56 11.67 -19.82
C ASN A 43 -4.92 10.62 -20.75
N VAL A 44 -5.03 10.81 -22.04
CA VAL A 44 -4.61 9.87 -23.08
C VAL A 44 -3.09 9.60 -23.08
N THR A 45 -2.28 10.53 -22.59
CA THR A 45 -0.81 10.32 -22.49
C THR A 45 -0.43 9.31 -21.43
N HIS A 46 -1.36 8.98 -20.53
CA HIS A 46 -1.20 7.97 -19.48
C HIS A 46 -2.09 6.74 -19.69
N VAL A 47 -2.42 6.43 -20.96
CA VAL A 47 -3.34 5.32 -21.31
C VAL A 47 -2.92 3.99 -20.69
N GLN A 48 -1.63 3.71 -20.59
CA GLN A 48 -1.12 2.47 -19.98
C GLN A 48 -1.53 2.38 -18.51
N GLY A 49 -1.42 3.50 -17.77
CA GLY A 49 -1.85 3.59 -16.37
C GLY A 49 -3.37 3.48 -16.22
N LEU A 50 -4.13 4.07 -17.14
CA LEU A 50 -5.60 3.98 -17.13
C LEU A 50 -6.08 2.56 -17.39
N VAL A 51 -5.48 1.85 -18.33
CA VAL A 51 -5.77 0.46 -18.65
C VAL A 51 -5.38 -0.44 -17.48
N ALA A 52 -4.18 -0.27 -16.92
CA ALA A 52 -3.74 -1.03 -15.76
C ALA A 52 -4.66 -0.83 -14.54
N ARG A 53 -5.07 0.41 -14.27
CA ARG A 53 -6.05 0.74 -13.23
C ARG A 53 -7.40 0.05 -13.47
N HIS A 54 -7.87 0.03 -14.72
CA HIS A 54 -9.13 -0.64 -15.06
C HIS A 54 -9.06 -2.12 -14.71
N PHE A 55 -8.05 -2.82 -15.19
CA PHE A 55 -7.87 -4.24 -14.89
C PHE A 55 -7.65 -4.53 -13.40
N SER A 56 -6.90 -3.69 -12.70
CA SER A 56 -6.73 -3.81 -11.25
C SER A 56 -8.09 -3.75 -10.53
N ARG A 57 -9.00 -2.86 -10.96
CA ARG A 57 -10.33 -2.70 -10.35
C ARG A 57 -11.32 -3.82 -10.71
N THR A 58 -11.12 -4.50 -11.82
CA THR A 58 -11.97 -5.64 -12.26
C THR A 58 -11.46 -7.00 -11.78
N GLY A 59 -10.38 -7.04 -11.01
CA GLY A 59 -9.78 -8.28 -10.51
C GLY A 59 -8.84 -8.95 -11.51
N GLU A 60 -8.56 -8.32 -12.63
CA GLU A 60 -7.68 -8.82 -13.69
C GLU A 60 -6.32 -8.11 -13.71
N GLY A 61 -5.91 -7.51 -12.58
CA GLY A 61 -4.72 -6.69 -12.46
C GLY A 61 -3.46 -7.39 -12.95
N TRP A 62 -2.84 -6.84 -14.00
CA TRP A 62 -1.63 -7.42 -14.59
C TRP A 62 -0.44 -7.29 -13.64
N PHE A 63 -0.28 -6.15 -12.99
CA PHE A 63 0.82 -5.93 -12.05
C PHE A 63 0.69 -6.83 -10.84
N GLU A 64 -0.51 -6.95 -10.27
CA GLU A 64 -0.80 -7.79 -9.11
C GLU A 64 -0.48 -9.27 -9.43
N LYS A 65 -0.94 -9.77 -10.57
CA LYS A 65 -0.64 -11.13 -11.05
C LYS A 65 0.86 -11.36 -11.24
N ARG A 66 1.57 -10.42 -11.87
CA ARG A 66 3.02 -10.54 -12.12
C ARG A 66 3.85 -10.50 -10.85
N ILE A 67 3.46 -9.67 -9.88
CA ILE A 67 4.13 -9.63 -8.59
C ILE A 67 3.90 -10.94 -7.84
N PHE A 68 2.68 -11.44 -7.84
CA PHE A 68 2.38 -12.74 -7.23
C PHE A 68 3.18 -13.89 -7.86
N GLU A 69 3.21 -13.98 -9.19
CA GLU A 69 3.98 -14.99 -9.91
C GLU A 69 5.48 -14.99 -9.56
N ARG A 70 6.05 -13.79 -9.31
CA ARG A 70 7.48 -13.64 -9.03
C ARG A 70 7.86 -13.76 -7.56
N THR A 71 6.97 -13.41 -6.66
CA THR A 71 7.28 -13.25 -5.23
C THR A 71 6.46 -14.14 -4.32
N GLY A 72 5.36 -14.73 -4.81
CA GLY A 72 4.35 -15.43 -4.01
C GLY A 72 3.53 -14.51 -3.10
N LYS A 73 3.71 -13.19 -3.17
CA LYS A 73 3.04 -12.23 -2.29
C LYS A 73 1.82 -11.63 -2.97
N ASN A 74 0.69 -11.67 -2.26
CA ASN A 74 -0.49 -10.93 -2.66
C ASN A 74 -0.32 -9.45 -2.31
N ILE A 75 -0.49 -8.59 -3.30
CA ILE A 75 -0.49 -7.15 -3.14
C ILE A 75 -1.79 -6.53 -3.66
N SER A 76 -2.11 -5.33 -3.20
CA SER A 76 -3.13 -4.48 -3.82
C SER A 76 -2.50 -3.18 -4.31
N ILE A 77 -2.98 -2.68 -5.44
CA ILE A 77 -2.54 -1.38 -5.96
C ILE A 77 -3.61 -0.35 -5.66
N LEU A 78 -3.23 0.69 -4.94
CA LEU A 78 -4.05 1.86 -4.70
C LEU A 78 -3.74 2.91 -5.77
N TRP A 79 -4.73 3.19 -6.61
CA TRP A 79 -4.60 4.11 -7.74
C TRP A 79 -5.06 5.51 -7.38
N TYR A 80 -4.16 6.49 -7.54
CA TYR A 80 -4.41 7.91 -7.28
C TYR A 80 -4.36 8.70 -8.58
N ALA A 81 -5.38 9.53 -8.81
CA ALA A 81 -5.44 10.42 -9.97
C ALA A 81 -4.94 11.82 -9.59
N TYR A 82 -4.01 12.34 -10.36
CA TYR A 82 -3.50 13.70 -10.23
C TYR A 82 -3.84 14.50 -11.48
N ASN A 83 -4.04 15.81 -11.33
CA ASN A 83 -4.33 16.68 -12.45
C ASN A 83 -3.07 17.09 -13.22
N ALA A 84 -1.92 17.13 -12.54
CA ALA A 84 -0.64 17.53 -13.12
C ALA A 84 0.56 16.97 -12.36
N GLY A 85 1.72 17.01 -13.00
CA GLY A 85 2.99 16.53 -12.47
C GLY A 85 3.42 17.10 -11.13
N PRO A 86 3.29 18.39 -10.86
CA PRO A 86 3.66 18.97 -9.56
C PRO A 86 2.97 18.29 -8.38
N GLY A 87 1.64 18.08 -8.45
CA GLY A 87 0.90 17.42 -7.38
C GLY A 87 1.32 15.96 -7.13
N ALA A 88 1.65 15.22 -8.20
CA ALA A 88 2.21 13.86 -8.04
C ALA A 88 3.60 13.89 -7.37
N MET A 89 4.45 14.88 -7.73
CA MET A 89 5.76 15.04 -7.09
C MET A 89 5.67 15.47 -5.63
N GLU A 90 4.74 16.34 -5.28
CA GLU A 90 4.45 16.68 -3.88
C GLU A 90 4.03 15.46 -3.07
N ALA A 91 3.20 14.58 -3.64
CA ALA A 91 2.82 13.32 -2.99
C ALA A 91 4.01 12.37 -2.83
N MET A 92 4.96 12.34 -3.78
CA MET A 92 6.22 11.60 -3.65
C MET A 92 7.09 12.18 -2.51
N PHE A 93 7.26 13.51 -2.44
CA PHE A 93 7.98 14.18 -1.35
C PHE A 93 7.34 13.88 0.02
N ALA A 94 6.02 13.81 0.08
CA ALA A 94 5.27 13.48 1.29
C ALA A 94 5.27 11.97 1.61
N ASN A 95 5.99 11.14 0.86
CA ASN A 95 5.97 9.68 0.97
C ASN A 95 4.54 9.10 0.91
N SER A 96 3.69 9.69 0.08
CA SER A 96 2.29 9.28 -0.14
C SER A 96 2.09 8.49 -1.44
N LEU A 97 3.13 8.36 -2.26
CA LEU A 97 3.18 7.55 -3.47
C LEU A 97 4.46 6.70 -3.49
N ASP A 98 4.35 5.50 -4.08
CA ASP A 98 5.49 4.61 -4.32
C ASP A 98 5.91 4.65 -5.79
N PHE A 99 4.94 4.75 -6.71
CA PHE A 99 5.14 4.88 -8.14
C PHE A 99 4.20 5.93 -8.75
N THR A 100 4.62 6.54 -9.84
CA THR A 100 3.74 7.41 -10.62
C THR A 100 4.18 7.48 -12.08
N TYR A 101 3.20 7.56 -12.98
CA TYR A 101 3.43 8.09 -14.31
C TYR A 101 3.60 9.60 -14.20
N VAL A 102 4.61 10.16 -14.86
CA VAL A 102 4.88 11.60 -14.82
C VAL A 102 5.69 12.01 -16.04
N GLY A 103 5.51 13.24 -16.49
CA GLY A 103 6.32 13.82 -17.55
C GLY A 103 7.76 14.12 -17.09
N PRO A 104 8.71 14.24 -18.04
CA PRO A 104 10.12 14.48 -17.72
C PRO A 104 10.37 15.78 -16.96
N GLY A 105 9.65 16.86 -17.28
CA GLY A 105 9.84 18.15 -16.62
C GLY A 105 9.63 18.12 -15.10
N PRO A 106 8.46 17.71 -14.60
CA PRO A 106 8.25 17.52 -13.16
C PRO A 106 9.22 16.53 -12.51
N ALA A 107 9.56 15.42 -13.18
CA ALA A 107 10.50 14.44 -12.68
C ALA A 107 11.90 15.01 -12.48
N ILE A 108 12.45 15.72 -13.48
CA ILE A 108 13.76 16.37 -13.41
C ILE A 108 13.78 17.43 -12.30
N ASN A 109 12.72 18.24 -12.19
CA ASN A 109 12.64 19.25 -11.13
C ASN A 109 12.62 18.63 -9.73
N ALA A 110 11.83 17.57 -9.52
CA ALA A 110 11.80 16.86 -8.25
C ALA A 110 13.15 16.18 -7.92
N TYR A 111 13.78 15.56 -8.91
CA TYR A 111 15.10 14.97 -8.77
C TYR A 111 16.15 16.02 -8.34
N SER A 112 16.18 17.16 -9.02
CA SER A 112 17.06 18.26 -8.69
C SER A 112 16.82 18.83 -7.28
N LYS A 113 15.56 19.05 -6.90
CA LYS A 113 15.21 19.57 -5.58
C LYS A 113 15.54 18.61 -4.43
N SER A 114 15.56 17.33 -4.71
CA SER A 114 15.89 16.28 -3.72
C SER A 114 17.38 15.91 -3.70
N ASN A 115 18.22 16.63 -4.42
CA ASN A 115 19.63 16.25 -4.62
C ASN A 115 19.79 14.80 -5.13
N GLY A 116 18.89 14.38 -6.01
CA GLY A 116 18.94 13.05 -6.62
C GLY A 116 18.43 11.88 -5.78
N THR A 117 17.84 12.13 -4.63
CA THR A 117 17.48 11.05 -3.68
C THR A 117 16.00 10.62 -3.71
N LEU A 118 15.11 11.49 -4.21
CA LEU A 118 13.66 11.24 -4.09
C LEU A 118 13.14 10.15 -5.02
N LEU A 119 13.60 10.11 -6.25
CA LEU A 119 13.00 9.27 -7.28
C LEU A 119 14.04 8.64 -8.22
N GLN A 120 13.62 7.53 -8.81
CA GLN A 120 14.34 6.84 -9.86
C GLN A 120 13.39 6.55 -11.03
N ILE A 121 13.85 6.78 -12.25
CA ILE A 121 13.09 6.37 -13.45
C ILE A 121 13.30 4.86 -13.64
N VAL A 122 12.23 4.09 -13.58
CA VAL A 122 12.26 2.63 -13.70
C VAL A 122 11.90 2.14 -15.10
N ALA A 123 11.13 2.93 -15.86
CA ALA A 123 10.74 2.59 -17.23
C ALA A 123 10.26 3.84 -18.00
N GLY A 124 10.41 3.82 -19.30
CA GLY A 124 9.69 4.72 -20.21
C GLY A 124 8.25 4.23 -20.42
N ALA A 125 7.28 5.14 -20.40
CA ALA A 125 5.87 4.82 -20.60
C ALA A 125 5.38 5.12 -22.02
N VAL A 126 5.96 6.10 -22.70
CA VAL A 126 5.56 6.54 -24.03
C VAL A 126 6.79 6.78 -24.89
N GLN A 127 6.74 6.36 -26.12
CA GLN A 127 7.74 6.66 -27.14
C GLN A 127 7.11 7.55 -28.21
N GLY A 128 7.85 8.55 -28.68
CA GLY A 128 7.34 9.61 -29.56
C GLY A 128 6.83 10.81 -28.75
N GLY A 129 6.92 11.98 -29.29
CA GLY A 129 6.54 13.24 -28.64
C GLY A 129 5.40 13.95 -29.36
N SER A 130 4.93 15.05 -28.74
CA SER A 130 4.07 16.02 -29.41
C SER A 130 4.92 16.90 -30.33
N GLY A 131 4.50 17.10 -31.58
CA GLY A 131 5.05 18.08 -32.49
C GLY A 131 4.18 19.35 -32.49
N LEU A 132 4.79 20.50 -32.74
CA LEU A 132 4.07 21.69 -33.14
C LEU A 132 3.70 21.54 -34.62
N VAL A 133 2.42 21.61 -34.93
CA VAL A 133 1.86 21.63 -36.28
C VAL A 133 1.38 23.02 -36.62
#